data_81a1f00a0dfbd89985adf29366015b26
#
_entry.id   81a1f00a0dfbd89985adf29366015b26
#
_cell.length_a   1.000
_cell.length_b   1.000
_cell.length_c   1.000
_cell.angle_alpha   90.00
_cell.angle_beta   90.00
_cell.angle_gamma   90.00
#
_symmetry.space_group_name_H-M   'P 1'
#
loop_
_entity.id
_entity.type
_entity.pdbx_description
1 polymer ?
#
loop_
_entity_poly.entity_id
_entity_poly.type
_entity_poly.pdbx_seq_one_letter_code
_entity_poly.pdbx_strand_id
1 'polypeptide(L)'
;MKNEANIAFYNTSPKYEILMAVLIGIGICLTRLATAVSQIALAIATILAAYLWWKNGKRLNLNDAARQYIKVVCMWFIASFVSIIDVDNKAVVFYYFLGDWIWRFMVFVLVVAFINRREYLLKILTVFFCIFSIDCLIACYQFFLLHWERGRGFHGDYLDLTAIICMVLAMSAIILLDSHFEKNIKKFALLGLVSSIAGLFGCFGRGAFLVSALVAPFYLYYYLRNSKKMAAIILIILCLLGGAVLSSPKYVERLSTTLNTTTNRSNVDRIWTWKASWDMFKDHPVNGVGLNNWGWYYRNAGYKYDEEKQNLPHAHSNYMQLLAETGIIGFFGLLCFYGFSLIISFRRWIKHHNPLDLIFFTAFLSVMVLFGFFQPTYRLSSVLRVLWFILALTIQLRESIFIGEKYEKQL
;
A
#
# COMPACT_ATOMS: atom_id res chain seq x y z
N MET A 1 14.17 41.50 15.05
CA MET A 1 12.72 41.81 14.94
C MET A 1 12.20 41.23 13.63
N LYS A 2 11.19 40.39 13.73
CA LYS A 2 10.24 39.95 12.72
C LYS A 2 10.78 39.07 11.57
N ASN A 3 10.70 37.79 11.75
CA ASN A 3 9.97 36.92 10.84
C ASN A 3 9.51 35.68 11.61
N GLU A 4 8.49 35.85 12.43
CA GLU A 4 7.60 34.76 12.80
C GLU A 4 6.92 34.35 11.51
N ALA A 5 7.44 33.31 10.88
CA ALA A 5 6.71 32.60 9.87
C ALA A 5 5.46 32.03 10.55
N ASN A 6 4.38 32.79 10.51
CA ASN A 6 3.04 32.33 10.79
C ASN A 6 2.78 31.12 9.88
N ILE A 7 3.12 29.92 10.36
CA ILE A 7 2.50 28.70 9.89
C ILE A 7 1.05 28.81 10.35
N ALA A 8 0.24 29.45 9.54
CA ALA A 8 -1.21 29.48 9.71
C ALA A 8 -1.69 28.04 9.49
N PHE A 9 -1.58 27.23 10.56
CA PHE A 9 -2.35 25.99 10.63
C PHE A 9 -3.79 26.35 10.33
N TYR A 10 -4.43 25.56 9.48
CA TYR A 10 -5.86 25.67 9.24
C TYR A 10 -6.54 25.78 10.61
N ASN A 11 -7.20 26.88 10.88
CA ASN A 11 -8.06 27.05 12.03
C ASN A 11 -9.37 26.25 11.80
N THR A 12 -9.23 24.96 11.48
CA THR A 12 -10.35 24.05 11.63
C THR A 12 -10.63 23.99 13.12
N SER A 13 -11.83 24.37 13.51
CA SER A 13 -12.29 24.16 14.89
C SER A 13 -11.88 22.75 15.31
N PRO A 14 -11.33 22.54 16.50
CA PRO A 14 -10.90 21.21 16.98
C PRO A 14 -11.96 20.12 16.79
N LYS A 15 -13.24 20.49 16.82
CA LYS A 15 -14.38 19.59 16.57
C LYS A 15 -14.36 18.98 15.16
N TYR A 16 -14.05 19.77 14.14
CA TYR A 16 -14.00 19.24 12.75
C TYR A 16 -12.77 18.37 12.52
N GLU A 17 -11.64 18.69 13.14
CA GLU A 17 -10.44 17.84 13.04
C GLU A 17 -10.68 16.49 13.70
N ILE A 18 -11.33 16.44 14.88
CA ILE A 18 -11.72 15.19 15.55
C ILE A 18 -12.66 14.38 14.64
N LEU A 19 -13.71 15.01 14.11
CA LEU A 19 -14.68 14.35 13.24
C LEU A 19 -14.00 13.79 11.99
N MET A 20 -13.11 14.56 11.35
CA MET A 20 -12.32 14.10 10.21
C MET A 20 -11.44 12.91 10.59
N ALA A 21 -10.73 12.97 11.72
CA ALA A 21 -9.90 11.88 12.19
C ALA A 21 -10.70 10.59 12.45
N VAL A 22 -11.89 10.70 13.02
CA VAL A 22 -12.79 9.55 13.25
C VAL A 22 -13.28 8.96 11.93
N LEU A 23 -13.78 9.78 11.01
CA LEU A 23 -14.29 9.32 9.72
C LEU A 23 -13.18 8.66 8.87
N ILE A 24 -12.01 9.29 8.80
CA ILE A 24 -10.86 8.74 8.08
C ILE A 24 -10.36 7.46 8.78
N GLY A 25 -10.31 7.45 10.11
CA GLY A 25 -9.95 6.27 10.89
C GLY A 25 -10.87 5.08 10.61
N ILE A 26 -12.18 5.29 10.59
CA ILE A 26 -13.17 4.27 10.20
C ILE A 26 -12.88 3.80 8.76
N GLY A 27 -12.66 4.75 7.84
CA GLY A 27 -12.38 4.46 6.44
C GLY A 27 -11.14 3.59 6.21
N ILE A 28 -10.11 3.75 7.03
CA ILE A 28 -8.86 2.99 6.93
C ILE A 28 -8.97 1.68 7.70
N CYS A 29 -9.38 1.74 8.96
CA CYS A 29 -9.36 0.59 9.87
C CYS A 29 -10.38 -0.49 9.47
N LEU A 30 -11.54 -0.10 8.95
CA LEU A 30 -12.61 -1.04 8.55
C LEU A 30 -12.55 -1.45 7.07
N THR A 31 -11.49 -1.10 6.35
CA THR A 31 -11.40 -1.34 4.90
C THR A 31 -11.55 -2.82 4.51
N ARG A 32 -11.16 -3.75 5.38
CA ARG A 32 -11.33 -5.20 5.18
C ARG A 32 -12.45 -5.82 6.02
N LEU A 33 -12.75 -5.26 7.19
CA LEU A 33 -13.79 -5.78 8.07
C LEU A 33 -15.20 -5.44 7.55
N ALA A 34 -15.42 -4.19 7.15
CA ALA A 34 -16.72 -3.68 6.73
C ALA A 34 -16.55 -2.67 5.59
N THR A 35 -16.35 -3.17 4.38
CA THR A 35 -16.03 -2.34 3.20
C THR A 35 -17.06 -1.24 2.94
N ALA A 36 -18.35 -1.54 3.08
CA ALA A 36 -19.42 -0.56 2.89
C ALA A 36 -19.32 0.59 3.90
N VAL A 37 -19.14 0.28 5.20
CA VAL A 37 -18.97 1.28 6.26
C VAL A 37 -17.73 2.14 6.02
N SER A 38 -16.61 1.51 5.63
CA SER A 38 -15.38 2.21 5.26
C SER A 38 -15.60 3.19 4.10
N GLN A 39 -16.34 2.79 3.05
CA GLN A 39 -16.65 3.64 1.90
C GLN A 39 -17.55 4.82 2.29
N ILE A 40 -18.60 4.57 3.07
CA ILE A 40 -19.53 5.61 3.55
C ILE A 40 -18.79 6.63 4.41
N ALA A 41 -17.94 6.18 5.33
CA ALA A 41 -17.15 7.07 6.18
C ALA A 41 -16.22 7.98 5.37
N LEU A 42 -15.53 7.44 4.36
CA LEU A 42 -14.68 8.23 3.46
C LEU A 42 -15.50 9.19 2.59
N ALA A 43 -16.69 8.80 2.16
CA ALA A 43 -17.58 9.69 1.40
C ALA A 43 -18.03 10.88 2.26
N ILE A 44 -18.45 10.64 3.49
CA ILE A 44 -18.82 11.70 4.43
C ILE A 44 -17.60 12.60 4.73
N ALA A 45 -16.41 12.00 4.93
CA ALA A 45 -15.18 12.77 5.13
C ALA A 45 -14.86 13.65 3.92
N THR A 46 -15.07 13.16 2.70
CA THR A 46 -14.83 13.91 1.45
C THR A 46 -15.83 15.06 1.29
N ILE A 47 -17.10 14.85 1.61
CA ILE A 47 -18.13 15.91 1.59
C ILE A 47 -17.80 16.98 2.65
N LEU A 48 -17.44 16.57 3.86
CA LEU A 48 -17.02 17.48 4.92
C LEU A 48 -15.75 18.26 4.50
N ALA A 49 -14.79 17.61 3.89
CA ALA A 49 -13.58 18.25 3.38
C ALA A 49 -13.89 19.30 2.31
N ALA A 50 -14.80 19.00 1.39
CA ALA A 50 -15.26 19.96 0.37
C ALA A 50 -15.95 21.17 1.01
N TYR A 51 -16.81 20.97 2.02
CA TYR A 51 -17.45 22.04 2.79
C TYR A 51 -16.41 22.91 3.51
N LEU A 52 -15.46 22.29 4.20
CA LEU A 52 -14.40 23.01 4.91
C LEU A 52 -13.48 23.79 3.96
N TRP A 53 -13.12 23.19 2.82
CA TRP A 53 -12.36 23.85 1.77
C TRP A 53 -13.09 25.10 1.23
N TRP A 54 -14.38 24.97 0.95
CA TRP A 54 -15.20 26.10 0.51
C TRP A 54 -15.28 27.20 1.57
N LYS A 55 -15.58 26.82 2.83
CA LYS A 55 -15.67 27.75 3.98
C LYS A 55 -14.37 28.50 4.23
N ASN A 56 -13.23 27.87 4.00
CA ASN A 56 -11.90 28.43 4.24
C ASN A 56 -11.29 29.15 3.01
N GLY A 57 -12.13 29.67 2.13
CA GLY A 57 -11.71 30.48 0.98
C GLY A 57 -10.98 29.66 -0.10
N LYS A 58 -11.35 28.39 -0.29
CA LYS A 58 -10.84 27.49 -1.33
C LYS A 58 -9.33 27.20 -1.24
N ARG A 59 -8.76 27.25 -0.05
CA ARG A 59 -7.33 26.96 0.19
C ARG A 59 -7.18 25.64 0.93
N LEU A 60 -6.21 24.81 0.51
CA LEU A 60 -5.75 23.64 1.25
C LEU A 60 -4.37 23.93 1.82
N ASN A 61 -4.20 23.71 3.12
CA ASN A 61 -2.90 23.84 3.75
C ASN A 61 -2.13 22.53 3.59
N LEU A 62 -1.31 22.46 2.57
CA LEU A 62 -0.49 21.30 2.26
C LEU A 62 0.98 21.66 2.42
N ASN A 63 1.73 20.80 3.08
CA ASN A 63 3.19 20.94 3.12
C ASN A 63 3.82 20.64 1.76
N ASP A 64 5.08 21.04 1.57
CA ASP A 64 5.75 20.90 0.28
C ASP A 64 5.93 19.43 -0.14
N ALA A 65 6.14 18.51 0.82
CA ALA A 65 6.23 17.10 0.52
C ALA A 65 4.90 16.54 -0.02
N ALA A 66 3.78 16.88 0.63
CA ALA A 66 2.44 16.49 0.16
C ALA A 66 2.15 17.07 -1.23
N ARG A 67 2.49 18.34 -1.47
CA ARG A 67 2.33 18.98 -2.80
C ARG A 67 3.14 18.28 -3.89
N GLN A 68 4.38 17.87 -3.59
CA GLN A 68 5.21 17.13 -4.54
C GLN A 68 4.59 15.78 -4.88
N TYR A 69 4.13 15.01 -3.89
CA TYR A 69 3.48 13.72 -4.14
C TYR A 69 2.19 13.88 -4.93
N ILE A 70 1.35 14.86 -4.60
CA ILE A 70 0.12 15.16 -5.38
C ILE A 70 0.47 15.42 -6.83
N LYS A 71 1.46 16.26 -7.12
CA LYS A 71 1.89 16.57 -8.50
C LYS A 71 2.29 15.31 -9.25
N VAL A 72 3.14 14.47 -8.67
CA VAL A 72 3.64 13.26 -9.34
C VAL A 72 2.54 12.23 -9.55
N VAL A 73 1.65 12.05 -8.56
CA VAL A 73 0.48 11.16 -8.70
C VAL A 73 -0.48 11.69 -9.76
N CYS A 74 -0.74 13.00 -9.80
CA CYS A 74 -1.57 13.60 -10.84
C CYS A 74 -0.94 13.43 -12.24
N MET A 75 0.38 13.56 -12.38
CA MET A 75 1.05 13.30 -13.65
C MET A 75 0.86 11.85 -14.11
N TRP A 76 1.03 10.88 -13.22
CA TRP A 76 0.74 9.47 -13.54
C TRP A 76 -0.73 9.25 -13.89
N PHE A 77 -1.66 9.84 -13.15
CA PHE A 77 -3.09 9.73 -13.41
C PHE A 77 -3.47 10.32 -14.77
N ILE A 78 -2.95 11.50 -15.09
CA ILE A 78 -3.20 12.15 -16.40
C ILE A 78 -2.61 11.28 -17.52
N ALA A 79 -1.37 10.79 -17.39
CA ALA A 79 -0.75 9.91 -18.38
C ALA A 79 -1.58 8.63 -18.61
N SER A 80 -2.11 8.05 -17.53
CA SER A 80 -2.96 6.86 -17.64
C SER A 80 -4.35 7.16 -18.19
N PHE A 81 -4.89 8.35 -17.92
CA PHE A 81 -6.19 8.78 -18.43
C PHE A 81 -6.20 9.01 -19.95
N VAL A 82 -5.04 9.24 -20.56
CA VAL A 82 -4.90 9.33 -22.02
C VAL A 82 -5.44 8.07 -22.72
N SER A 83 -5.43 6.92 -22.02
CA SER A 83 -6.01 5.67 -22.54
C SER A 83 -7.51 5.72 -22.86
N ILE A 84 -8.24 6.77 -22.46
CA ILE A 84 -9.65 6.97 -22.80
C ILE A 84 -9.88 7.35 -24.26
N ILE A 85 -8.83 7.80 -24.98
CA ILE A 85 -8.99 8.42 -26.31
C ILE A 85 -9.53 7.40 -27.32
N ASP A 86 -8.95 6.21 -27.36
CA ASP A 86 -9.19 5.21 -28.42
C ASP A 86 -10.15 4.08 -27.98
N VAL A 87 -10.88 4.26 -26.88
CA VAL A 87 -11.83 3.24 -26.42
C VAL A 87 -13.27 3.56 -26.81
N ASP A 88 -14.04 2.53 -27.15
CA ASP A 88 -15.46 2.67 -27.51
C ASP A 88 -16.32 3.14 -26.33
N ASN A 89 -16.12 2.52 -25.16
CA ASN A 89 -16.90 2.84 -23.95
C ASN A 89 -16.15 3.78 -23.00
N LYS A 90 -16.04 5.05 -23.38
CA LYS A 90 -15.38 6.11 -22.59
C LYS A 90 -16.00 6.30 -21.20
N ALA A 91 -17.31 6.11 -21.07
CA ALA A 91 -17.99 6.26 -19.79
C ALA A 91 -17.54 5.24 -18.76
N VAL A 92 -17.28 3.99 -19.16
CA VAL A 92 -16.76 2.94 -18.29
C VAL A 92 -15.35 3.28 -17.82
N VAL A 93 -14.46 3.67 -18.73
CA VAL A 93 -13.09 4.08 -18.37
C VAL A 93 -13.10 5.26 -17.40
N PHE A 94 -13.94 6.26 -17.65
CA PHE A 94 -14.08 7.42 -16.76
C PHE A 94 -14.60 7.03 -15.38
N TYR A 95 -15.61 6.16 -15.29
CA TYR A 95 -16.15 5.66 -14.03
C TYR A 95 -15.08 4.95 -13.19
N TYR A 96 -14.32 4.05 -13.80
CA TYR A 96 -13.24 3.35 -13.09
C TYR A 96 -12.06 4.25 -12.74
N PHE A 97 -11.76 5.23 -13.58
CA PHE A 97 -10.74 6.23 -13.26
C PHE A 97 -11.11 7.02 -12.00
N LEU A 98 -12.35 7.47 -11.89
CA LEU A 98 -12.82 8.16 -10.69
C LEU A 98 -12.84 7.24 -9.47
N GLY A 99 -13.40 6.03 -9.61
CA GLY A 99 -13.62 5.10 -8.51
C GLY A 99 -12.33 4.40 -8.03
N ASP A 100 -11.48 3.97 -8.95
CA ASP A 100 -10.31 3.18 -8.61
C ASP A 100 -9.06 4.03 -8.37
N TRP A 101 -8.93 5.16 -9.05
CA TRP A 101 -7.73 5.98 -8.98
C TRP A 101 -7.91 7.18 -8.07
N ILE A 102 -8.81 8.08 -8.42
CA ILE A 102 -9.02 9.33 -7.68
C ILE A 102 -9.58 9.03 -6.29
N TRP A 103 -10.63 8.20 -6.20
CA TRP A 103 -11.27 7.88 -4.93
C TRP A 103 -10.33 7.24 -3.91
N ARG A 104 -9.49 6.31 -4.34
CA ARG A 104 -8.52 5.65 -3.44
C ARG A 104 -7.42 6.60 -2.97
N PHE A 105 -6.99 7.53 -3.84
CA PHE A 105 -6.01 8.54 -3.50
C PHE A 105 -6.56 9.61 -2.54
N MET A 106 -7.87 9.78 -2.47
CA MET A 106 -8.50 10.72 -1.53
C MET A 106 -8.10 10.49 -0.08
N VAL A 107 -7.81 9.25 0.34
CA VAL A 107 -7.31 8.96 1.70
C VAL A 107 -6.04 9.77 2.00
N PHE A 108 -5.09 9.83 1.06
CA PHE A 108 -3.88 10.63 1.21
C PHE A 108 -4.22 12.12 1.38
N VAL A 109 -5.03 12.66 0.47
CA VAL A 109 -5.41 14.08 0.47
C VAL A 109 -6.14 14.46 1.76
N LEU A 110 -7.10 13.63 2.21
CA LEU A 110 -7.86 13.88 3.43
C LEU A 110 -6.96 13.91 4.68
N VAL A 111 -6.02 12.96 4.78
CA VAL A 111 -5.09 12.92 5.93
C VAL A 111 -4.17 14.13 5.94
N VAL A 112 -3.48 14.43 4.82
CA VAL A 112 -2.49 15.51 4.79
C VAL A 112 -3.10 16.90 4.87
N ALA A 113 -4.36 17.08 4.46
CA ALA A 113 -5.02 18.38 4.49
C ALA A 113 -5.78 18.65 5.79
N PHE A 114 -6.25 17.63 6.52
CA PHE A 114 -7.19 17.81 7.61
C PHE A 114 -6.79 17.19 8.95
N ILE A 115 -5.73 16.36 9.00
CA ILE A 115 -5.23 15.79 10.27
C ILE A 115 -3.84 16.34 10.55
N ASN A 116 -3.76 17.36 11.39
CA ASN A 116 -2.50 18.03 11.73
C ASN A 116 -1.90 17.51 13.05
N ARG A 117 -2.75 17.01 13.97
CA ARG A 117 -2.30 16.56 15.28
C ARG A 117 -1.75 15.15 15.24
N ARG A 118 -0.50 15.02 15.67
CA ARG A 118 0.19 13.71 15.82
C ARG A 118 -0.64 12.69 16.60
N GLU A 119 -1.32 13.13 17.65
CA GLU A 119 -2.14 12.28 18.51
C GLU A 119 -3.21 11.50 17.73
N TYR A 120 -3.92 12.17 16.82
CA TYR A 120 -4.98 11.51 16.02
C TYR A 120 -4.42 10.52 15.04
N LEU A 121 -3.29 10.82 14.41
CA LEU A 121 -2.61 9.89 13.51
C LEU A 121 -2.16 8.61 14.25
N LEU A 122 -1.58 8.77 15.45
CA LEU A 122 -1.16 7.64 16.28
C LEU A 122 -2.35 6.84 16.82
N LYS A 123 -3.48 7.47 17.15
CA LYS A 123 -4.72 6.77 17.52
C LYS A 123 -5.27 5.94 16.37
N ILE A 124 -5.33 6.50 15.16
CA ILE A 124 -5.75 5.75 13.95
C ILE A 124 -4.82 4.55 13.73
N LEU A 125 -3.51 4.76 13.82
CA LEU A 125 -2.53 3.69 13.67
C LEU A 125 -2.68 2.60 14.74
N THR A 126 -2.96 2.97 16.00
CA THR A 126 -3.22 2.03 17.09
C THR A 126 -4.44 1.15 16.80
N VAL A 127 -5.57 1.77 16.43
CA VAL A 127 -6.80 1.04 16.08
C VAL A 127 -6.57 0.15 14.86
N PHE A 128 -5.83 0.65 13.87
CA PHE A 128 -5.46 -0.13 12.69
C PHE A 128 -4.67 -1.39 13.07
N PHE A 129 -3.65 -1.30 13.94
CA PHE A 129 -2.91 -2.47 14.40
C PHE A 129 -3.81 -3.49 15.11
N CYS A 130 -4.76 -3.04 15.94
CA CYS A 130 -5.69 -3.95 16.62
C CYS A 130 -6.58 -4.71 15.62
N ILE A 131 -7.22 -4.01 14.70
CA ILE A 131 -8.14 -4.62 13.72
C ILE A 131 -7.36 -5.51 12.75
N PHE A 132 -6.21 -5.07 12.27
CA PHE A 132 -5.31 -5.87 11.44
C PHE A 132 -4.87 -7.16 12.13
N SER A 133 -4.59 -7.10 13.44
CA SER A 133 -4.20 -8.28 14.22
C SER A 133 -5.32 -9.30 14.31
N ILE A 134 -6.56 -8.85 14.50
CA ILE A 134 -7.74 -9.73 14.48
C ILE A 134 -7.90 -10.37 13.10
N ASP A 135 -7.72 -9.61 12.01
CA ASP A 135 -7.78 -10.12 10.62
C ASP A 135 -6.75 -11.26 10.40
N CYS A 136 -5.50 -11.06 10.84
CA CYS A 136 -4.47 -12.09 10.78
C CYS A 136 -4.78 -13.33 11.64
N LEU A 137 -5.32 -13.14 12.86
CA LEU A 137 -5.71 -14.25 13.73
C LEU A 137 -6.84 -15.07 13.12
N ILE A 138 -7.81 -14.43 12.48
CA ILE A 138 -8.88 -15.13 11.75
C ILE A 138 -8.27 -15.91 10.57
N ALA A 139 -7.32 -15.34 9.82
CA ALA A 139 -6.64 -16.07 8.75
C ALA A 139 -5.89 -17.32 9.28
N CYS A 140 -5.23 -17.20 10.44
CA CYS A 140 -4.61 -18.35 11.12
C CYS A 140 -5.64 -19.38 11.54
N TYR A 141 -6.76 -18.97 12.15
CA TYR A 141 -7.85 -19.86 12.54
C TYR A 141 -8.40 -20.62 11.32
N GLN A 142 -8.67 -19.93 10.22
CA GLN A 142 -9.15 -20.52 8.97
C GLN A 142 -8.17 -21.58 8.43
N PHE A 143 -6.88 -21.28 8.44
CA PHE A 143 -5.86 -22.18 7.88
C PHE A 143 -5.55 -23.37 8.80
N PHE A 144 -5.29 -23.13 10.09
CA PHE A 144 -4.80 -24.17 11.00
C PHE A 144 -5.92 -25.00 11.62
N LEU A 145 -7.07 -24.40 11.91
CA LEU A 145 -8.16 -25.08 12.63
C LEU A 145 -9.32 -25.47 11.70
N LEU A 146 -9.66 -24.63 10.72
CA LEU A 146 -10.69 -24.98 9.73
C LEU A 146 -10.13 -25.71 8.50
N HIS A 147 -8.80 -25.89 8.44
CA HIS A 147 -8.09 -26.57 7.36
C HIS A 147 -8.35 -26.01 5.96
N TRP A 148 -8.61 -24.71 5.87
CA TRP A 148 -8.72 -24.05 4.57
C TRP A 148 -7.38 -24.14 3.82
N GLU A 149 -7.42 -24.17 2.50
CA GLU A 149 -6.20 -24.13 1.67
C GLU A 149 -5.36 -22.88 1.98
N ARG A 150 -6.03 -21.76 2.30
CA ARG A 150 -5.42 -20.47 2.66
C ARG A 150 -6.37 -19.69 3.55
N GLY A 151 -5.82 -19.06 4.59
CA GLY A 151 -6.55 -18.10 5.37
C GLY A 151 -6.78 -16.80 4.59
N ARG A 152 -7.97 -16.23 4.71
CA ARG A 152 -8.39 -15.01 4.01
C ARG A 152 -8.64 -13.83 4.97
N GLY A 153 -8.74 -14.13 6.27
CA GLY A 153 -9.11 -13.16 7.27
C GLY A 153 -10.61 -12.84 7.27
N PHE A 154 -10.97 -11.58 7.47
CA PHE A 154 -12.38 -11.15 7.56
C PHE A 154 -13.19 -11.51 6.33
N HIS A 155 -12.74 -11.08 5.16
CA HIS A 155 -13.26 -11.49 3.85
C HIS A 155 -12.40 -10.94 2.70
N GLY A 156 -12.76 -11.32 1.47
CA GLY A 156 -12.04 -10.93 0.28
C GLY A 156 -10.99 -11.96 -0.15
N ASP A 157 -9.99 -11.49 -0.88
CA ASP A 157 -8.89 -12.34 -1.32
C ASP A 157 -7.78 -12.36 -0.24
N TYR A 158 -7.15 -13.54 -0.05
CA TYR A 158 -5.95 -13.68 0.77
C TYR A 158 -4.81 -12.77 0.26
N LEU A 159 -4.79 -12.43 -1.03
CA LEU A 159 -3.79 -11.56 -1.66
C LEU A 159 -3.83 -10.13 -1.10
N ASP A 160 -5.03 -9.60 -0.81
CA ASP A 160 -5.18 -8.29 -0.17
C ASP A 160 -4.54 -8.29 1.22
N LEU A 161 -4.85 -9.31 2.01
CA LEU A 161 -4.30 -9.44 3.36
C LEU A 161 -2.78 -9.61 3.32
N THR A 162 -2.25 -10.45 2.44
CA THR A 162 -0.80 -10.69 2.33
C THR A 162 -0.03 -9.44 1.89
N ALA A 163 -0.60 -8.61 1.01
CA ALA A 163 -0.01 -7.33 0.62
C ALA A 163 0.05 -6.35 1.82
N ILE A 164 -1.03 -6.27 2.61
CA ILE A 164 -1.06 -5.45 3.83
C ILE A 164 -0.07 -5.99 4.88
N ILE A 165 0.03 -7.31 5.05
CA ILE A 165 1.00 -7.96 5.94
C ILE A 165 2.43 -7.52 5.60
N CYS A 166 2.82 -7.50 4.32
CA CYS A 166 4.16 -7.06 3.91
C CYS A 166 4.46 -5.61 4.31
N MET A 167 3.47 -4.71 4.20
CA MET A 167 3.61 -3.31 4.65
C MET A 167 3.71 -3.19 6.16
N VAL A 168 2.81 -3.87 6.88
CA VAL A 168 2.70 -3.77 8.35
C VAL A 168 3.91 -4.40 9.03
N LEU A 169 4.42 -5.52 8.50
CA LEU A 169 5.63 -6.17 9.02
C LEU A 169 6.82 -5.21 9.02
N ALA A 170 7.10 -4.56 7.90
CA ALA A 170 8.21 -3.61 7.79
C ALA A 170 7.98 -2.37 8.69
N MET A 171 6.77 -1.79 8.65
CA MET A 171 6.41 -0.63 9.46
C MET A 171 6.53 -0.93 10.96
N SER A 172 5.99 -2.05 11.41
CA SER A 172 6.02 -2.46 12.82
C SER A 172 7.44 -2.71 13.31
N ALA A 173 8.26 -3.38 12.50
CA ALA A 173 9.66 -3.62 12.79
C ALA A 173 10.40 -2.29 13.01
N ILE A 174 10.23 -1.31 12.16
CA ILE A 174 10.91 -0.01 12.26
C ILE A 174 10.40 0.79 13.46
N ILE A 175 9.09 0.86 13.72
CA ILE A 175 8.49 1.60 14.86
C ILE A 175 9.00 1.05 16.20
N LEU A 176 9.13 -0.27 16.33
CA LEU A 176 9.59 -0.90 17.57
C LEU A 176 10.95 -0.41 18.05
N LEU A 177 11.84 -0.10 17.12
CA LEU A 177 13.22 0.24 17.42
C LEU A 177 13.52 1.70 17.50
N ASP A 178 12.73 2.50 16.84
CA ASP A 178 12.98 3.91 16.78
C ASP A 178 12.65 4.59 18.11
N SER A 179 13.59 5.42 18.60
CA SER A 179 13.44 6.12 19.90
C SER A 179 12.38 7.22 19.88
N HIS A 180 12.04 7.77 18.70
CA HIS A 180 11.07 8.85 18.55
C HIS A 180 9.62 8.39 18.76
N PHE A 181 9.38 7.07 18.78
CA PHE A 181 8.04 6.55 19.06
C PHE A 181 7.88 6.21 20.55
N GLU A 182 6.75 6.63 21.11
CA GLU A 182 6.37 6.39 22.48
C GLU A 182 6.18 4.89 22.80
N LYS A 183 6.39 4.50 24.08
CA LYS A 183 6.23 3.13 24.53
C LYS A 183 4.85 2.53 24.19
N ASN A 184 3.80 3.37 24.22
CA ASN A 184 2.45 2.89 23.94
C ASN A 184 2.28 2.43 22.48
N ILE A 185 2.72 3.23 21.50
CA ILE A 185 2.61 2.83 20.09
C ILE A 185 3.49 1.61 19.78
N LYS A 186 4.65 1.47 20.46
CA LYS A 186 5.53 0.31 20.33
C LYS A 186 4.85 -1.00 20.75
N LYS A 187 3.97 -0.98 21.79
CA LYS A 187 3.18 -2.18 22.16
C LYS A 187 2.28 -2.64 21.03
N PHE A 188 1.60 -1.71 20.35
CA PHE A 188 0.74 -2.03 19.22
C PHE A 188 1.54 -2.39 17.96
N ALA A 189 2.71 -1.79 17.77
CA ALA A 189 3.62 -2.21 16.71
C ALA A 189 4.15 -3.64 16.94
N LEU A 190 4.43 -4.02 18.21
CA LEU A 190 4.76 -5.41 18.53
C LEU A 190 3.61 -6.37 18.21
N LEU A 191 2.38 -5.99 18.57
CA LEU A 191 1.19 -6.75 18.20
C LEU A 191 1.09 -6.89 16.67
N GLY A 192 1.26 -5.79 15.92
CA GLY A 192 1.28 -5.79 14.46
C GLY A 192 2.38 -6.67 13.86
N LEU A 193 3.58 -6.67 14.45
CA LEU A 193 4.71 -7.51 14.00
C LEU A 193 4.39 -9.00 14.18
N VAL A 194 3.98 -9.38 15.40
CA VAL A 194 3.65 -10.78 15.71
C VAL A 194 2.50 -11.27 14.84
N SER A 195 1.46 -10.45 14.68
CA SER A 195 0.31 -10.78 13.84
C SER A 195 0.67 -10.87 12.36
N SER A 196 1.60 -10.01 11.86
CA SER A 196 2.11 -10.10 10.49
C SER A 196 2.83 -11.42 10.24
N ILE A 197 3.68 -11.85 11.18
CA ILE A 197 4.38 -13.14 11.09
C ILE A 197 3.35 -14.28 11.08
N ALA A 198 2.42 -14.31 12.03
CA ALA A 198 1.38 -15.32 12.08
C ALA A 198 0.54 -15.34 10.79
N GLY A 199 0.12 -14.15 10.31
CA GLY A 199 -0.67 -14.00 9.09
C GLY A 199 0.07 -14.47 7.83
N LEU A 200 1.39 -14.31 7.73
CA LEU A 200 2.18 -14.88 6.63
C LEU A 200 2.02 -16.41 6.53
N PHE A 201 2.06 -17.08 7.68
CA PHE A 201 1.84 -18.52 7.75
C PHE A 201 0.37 -18.89 7.48
N GLY A 202 -0.58 -18.17 8.06
CA GLY A 202 -2.01 -18.43 7.88
C GLY A 202 -2.49 -18.22 6.46
N CYS A 203 -2.03 -17.17 5.77
CA CYS A 203 -2.40 -16.90 4.38
C CYS A 203 -1.68 -17.81 3.37
N PHE A 204 -0.57 -18.44 3.75
CA PHE A 204 0.16 -19.40 2.94
C PHE A 204 0.52 -18.90 1.53
N GLY A 205 0.87 -17.60 1.43
CA GLY A 205 1.15 -16.92 0.16
C GLY A 205 2.63 -16.91 -0.21
N ARG A 206 3.05 -17.66 -1.26
CA ARG A 206 4.46 -17.71 -1.73
C ARG A 206 5.05 -16.31 -2.01
N GLY A 207 4.27 -15.47 -2.70
CA GLY A 207 4.70 -14.10 -3.05
C GLY A 207 4.98 -13.24 -1.83
N ALA A 208 4.19 -13.38 -0.75
CA ALA A 208 4.38 -12.60 0.47
C ALA A 208 5.66 -13.01 1.23
N PHE A 209 5.98 -14.31 1.29
CA PHE A 209 7.25 -14.78 1.85
C PHE A 209 8.44 -14.21 1.07
N LEU A 210 8.40 -14.30 -0.27
CA LEU A 210 9.46 -13.77 -1.12
C LEU A 210 9.62 -12.25 -0.95
N VAL A 211 8.54 -11.48 -1.00
CA VAL A 211 8.56 -10.02 -0.81
C VAL A 211 9.11 -9.65 0.56
N SER A 212 8.65 -10.32 1.63
CA SER A 212 9.13 -10.07 2.99
C SER A 212 10.63 -10.36 3.12
N ALA A 213 11.12 -11.44 2.49
CA ALA A 213 12.55 -11.78 2.49
C ALA A 213 13.38 -10.75 1.71
N LEU A 214 12.91 -10.25 0.57
CA LEU A 214 13.61 -9.24 -0.23
C LEU A 214 13.65 -7.86 0.42
N VAL A 215 12.67 -7.54 1.26
CA VAL A 215 12.61 -6.25 1.99
C VAL A 215 13.34 -6.33 3.35
N ALA A 216 13.50 -7.53 3.91
CA ALA A 216 14.17 -7.75 5.19
C ALA A 216 15.55 -7.08 5.32
N PRO A 217 16.44 -7.07 4.31
CA PRO A 217 17.76 -6.44 4.41
C PRO A 217 17.70 -4.95 4.77
N PHE A 218 16.67 -4.21 4.34
CA PHE A 218 16.57 -2.77 4.60
C PHE A 218 16.32 -2.48 6.09
N TYR A 219 15.39 -3.17 6.74
CA TYR A 219 15.17 -2.99 8.17
C TYR A 219 16.22 -3.71 9.01
N LEU A 220 16.82 -4.80 8.53
CA LEU A 220 17.97 -5.42 9.21
C LEU A 220 19.17 -4.48 9.21
N TYR A 221 19.47 -3.80 8.10
CA TYR A 221 20.51 -2.77 8.04
C TYR A 221 20.24 -1.62 9.01
N TYR A 222 18.99 -1.15 9.09
CA TYR A 222 18.60 -0.14 10.07
C TYR A 222 18.86 -0.58 11.50
N TYR A 223 18.57 -1.84 11.82
CA TYR A 223 18.87 -2.44 13.12
C TYR A 223 20.35 -2.58 13.40
N LEU A 224 21.12 -3.10 12.47
CA LEU A 224 22.58 -3.26 12.60
C LEU A 224 23.26 -1.93 12.93
N ARG A 225 22.75 -0.85 12.37
CA ARG A 225 23.27 0.50 12.62
C ARG A 225 22.89 1.04 13.99
N ASN A 226 21.67 0.81 14.45
CA ASN A 226 21.12 1.41 15.67
C ASN A 226 21.28 0.52 16.91
N SER A 227 21.26 -0.80 16.77
CA SER A 227 21.41 -1.76 17.85
C SER A 227 21.81 -3.13 17.36
N LYS A 228 23.11 -3.46 17.47
CA LYS A 228 23.64 -4.80 17.10
C LYS A 228 22.92 -5.93 17.84
N LYS A 229 22.53 -5.71 19.11
CA LYS A 229 21.79 -6.70 19.91
C LYS A 229 20.43 -7.01 19.29
N MET A 230 19.69 -5.99 18.90
CA MET A 230 18.37 -6.17 18.27
C MET A 230 18.50 -6.79 16.88
N ALA A 231 19.52 -6.40 16.11
CA ALA A 231 19.79 -7.03 14.81
C ALA A 231 20.04 -8.54 14.96
N ALA A 232 20.83 -8.94 15.98
CA ALA A 232 21.07 -10.36 16.28
C ALA A 232 19.78 -11.09 16.66
N ILE A 233 18.94 -10.49 17.51
CA ILE A 233 17.63 -11.08 17.87
C ILE A 233 16.75 -11.30 16.63
N ILE A 234 16.68 -10.31 15.73
CA ILE A 234 15.88 -10.44 14.51
C ILE A 234 16.46 -11.51 13.58
N LEU A 235 17.77 -11.54 13.44
CA LEU A 235 18.43 -12.59 12.64
C LEU A 235 18.09 -13.98 13.19
N ILE A 236 18.15 -14.16 14.50
CA ILE A 236 17.76 -15.41 15.15
C ILE A 236 16.30 -15.74 14.87
N ILE A 237 15.38 -14.77 15.00
CA ILE A 237 13.96 -14.97 14.70
C ILE A 237 13.77 -15.36 13.23
N LEU A 238 14.43 -14.69 12.29
CA LEU A 238 14.37 -15.04 10.87
C LEU A 238 14.90 -16.44 10.58
N CYS A 239 16.00 -16.84 11.23
CA CYS A 239 16.54 -18.20 11.12
C CYS A 239 15.58 -19.25 11.70
N LEU A 240 14.96 -18.99 12.84
CA LEU A 240 13.96 -19.89 13.45
C LEU A 240 12.72 -20.03 12.57
N LEU A 241 12.21 -18.90 12.02
CA LEU A 241 11.08 -18.93 11.10
C LEU A 241 11.43 -19.66 9.79
N GLY A 242 12.62 -19.41 9.23
CA GLY A 242 13.14 -20.14 8.07
C GLY A 242 13.25 -21.64 8.35
N GLY A 243 13.79 -22.01 9.51
CA GLY A 243 13.85 -23.40 9.97
C GLY A 243 12.48 -24.06 10.11
N ALA A 244 11.50 -23.32 10.69
CA ALA A 244 10.12 -23.79 10.80
C ALA A 244 9.46 -24.02 9.42
N VAL A 245 9.70 -23.14 8.46
CA VAL A 245 9.25 -23.32 7.08
C VAL A 245 9.90 -24.55 6.43
N LEU A 246 11.21 -24.69 6.55
CA LEU A 246 11.97 -25.79 5.95
C LEU A 246 11.69 -27.16 6.61
N SER A 247 11.30 -27.20 7.87
CA SER A 247 10.94 -28.44 8.58
C SER A 247 9.51 -28.90 8.28
N SER A 248 8.67 -28.08 7.64
CA SER A 248 7.31 -28.46 7.29
C SER A 248 7.19 -28.88 5.81
N PRO A 249 6.90 -30.17 5.52
CA PRO A 249 6.75 -30.64 4.14
C PRO A 249 5.77 -29.82 3.30
N LYS A 250 4.67 -29.39 3.89
CA LYS A 250 3.63 -28.58 3.24
C LYS A 250 4.18 -27.23 2.73
N TYR A 251 5.03 -26.55 3.51
CA TYR A 251 5.63 -25.29 3.09
C TYR A 251 6.76 -25.50 2.08
N VAL A 252 7.57 -26.55 2.25
CA VAL A 252 8.65 -26.91 1.31
C VAL A 252 8.07 -27.24 -0.06
N GLU A 253 7.05 -28.11 -0.12
CA GLU A 253 6.35 -28.43 -1.36
C GLU A 253 5.78 -27.16 -2.02
N ARG A 254 5.15 -26.30 -1.23
CA ARG A 254 4.60 -25.04 -1.74
C ARG A 254 5.68 -24.11 -2.30
N LEU A 255 6.83 -24.02 -1.67
CA LEU A 255 7.96 -23.21 -2.14
C LEU A 255 8.62 -23.83 -3.37
N SER A 256 8.79 -25.15 -3.44
CA SER A 256 9.39 -25.84 -4.59
C SER A 256 8.61 -25.60 -5.88
N THR A 257 7.29 -25.45 -5.78
CA THR A 257 6.43 -25.12 -6.94
C THR A 257 6.51 -23.67 -7.40
N THR A 258 7.30 -22.81 -6.72
CA THR A 258 7.37 -21.36 -7.05
C THR A 258 7.95 -21.12 -8.44
N LEU A 259 8.94 -21.88 -8.85
CA LEU A 259 9.58 -21.77 -10.17
C LEU A 259 8.99 -22.73 -11.20
N ASN A 260 8.00 -23.54 -10.82
CA ASN A 260 7.36 -24.46 -11.75
C ASN A 260 6.38 -23.70 -12.65
N THR A 261 6.76 -23.49 -13.90
CA THR A 261 5.98 -22.77 -14.92
C THR A 261 5.24 -23.70 -15.89
N THR A 262 5.33 -25.02 -15.69
CA THR A 262 4.72 -26.00 -16.60
C THR A 262 3.48 -26.67 -16.03
N THR A 263 3.53 -27.08 -14.76
CA THR A 263 2.42 -27.80 -14.11
C THR A 263 1.72 -27.01 -13.02
N ASN A 264 2.38 -25.99 -12.43
CA ASN A 264 1.75 -25.15 -11.42
C ASN A 264 0.79 -24.15 -12.08
N ARG A 265 -0.51 -24.44 -11.97
CA ARG A 265 -1.57 -23.66 -12.61
C ARG A 265 -1.44 -22.15 -12.40
N SER A 266 -1.22 -21.70 -11.18
CA SER A 266 -1.10 -20.26 -10.87
C SER A 266 0.07 -19.57 -11.59
N ASN A 267 1.14 -20.29 -11.93
CA ASN A 267 2.25 -19.73 -12.68
C ASN A 267 1.96 -19.80 -14.20
N VAL A 268 1.33 -20.87 -14.65
CA VAL A 268 0.88 -21.04 -16.05
C VAL A 268 -0.12 -19.94 -16.42
N ASP A 269 -1.13 -19.70 -15.57
CA ASP A 269 -2.13 -18.66 -15.78
C ASP A 269 -1.46 -17.27 -15.93
N ARG A 270 -0.42 -16.98 -15.14
CA ARG A 270 0.32 -15.71 -15.28
C ARG A 270 1.04 -15.59 -16.62
N ILE A 271 1.68 -16.67 -17.08
CA ILE A 271 2.38 -16.65 -18.38
C ILE A 271 1.41 -16.33 -19.51
N TRP A 272 0.23 -16.96 -19.52
CA TRP A 272 -0.78 -16.72 -20.54
C TRP A 272 -1.35 -15.29 -20.47
N THR A 273 -1.66 -14.81 -19.27
CA THR A 273 -2.14 -13.43 -19.11
C THR A 273 -1.09 -12.38 -19.46
N TRP A 274 0.20 -12.67 -19.22
CA TRP A 274 1.29 -11.78 -19.63
C TRP A 274 1.50 -11.76 -21.12
N LYS A 275 1.41 -12.93 -21.79
CA LYS A 275 1.42 -13.00 -23.26
C LYS A 275 0.26 -12.20 -23.85
N ALA A 276 -0.96 -12.43 -23.37
CA ALA A 276 -2.14 -11.67 -23.80
C ALA A 276 -1.98 -10.16 -23.58
N SER A 277 -1.43 -9.75 -22.43
CA SER A 277 -1.14 -8.34 -22.16
C SER A 277 -0.12 -7.73 -23.12
N TRP A 278 0.90 -8.51 -23.47
CA TRP A 278 1.91 -8.10 -24.43
C TRP A 278 1.33 -7.97 -25.85
N ASP A 279 0.44 -8.89 -26.26
CA ASP A 279 -0.25 -8.81 -27.56
C ASP A 279 -1.19 -7.59 -27.61
N MET A 280 -1.97 -7.34 -26.55
CA MET A 280 -2.75 -6.11 -26.41
C MET A 280 -1.89 -4.84 -26.55
N PHE A 281 -0.71 -4.84 -25.92
CA PHE A 281 0.23 -3.73 -26.03
C PHE A 281 0.78 -3.55 -27.45
N LYS A 282 1.13 -4.65 -28.15
CA LYS A 282 1.58 -4.56 -29.55
C LYS A 282 0.55 -3.96 -30.48
N ASP A 283 -0.72 -4.29 -30.27
CA ASP A 283 -1.81 -3.79 -31.10
C ASP A 283 -2.23 -2.36 -30.72
N HIS A 284 -2.05 -1.98 -29.43
CA HIS A 284 -2.39 -0.67 -28.88
C HIS A 284 -1.22 -0.02 -28.12
N PRO A 285 -0.07 0.27 -28.79
CA PRO A 285 1.18 0.59 -28.08
C PRO A 285 1.19 1.97 -27.40
N VAL A 286 0.42 2.92 -27.87
CA VAL A 286 0.47 4.31 -27.37
C VAL A 286 -0.44 4.49 -26.16
N ASN A 287 -1.73 4.18 -26.32
CA ASN A 287 -2.79 4.43 -25.33
C ASN A 287 -3.28 3.18 -24.62
N GLY A 288 -2.91 1.99 -25.09
CA GLY A 288 -3.43 0.73 -24.58
C GLY A 288 -4.91 0.49 -24.94
N VAL A 289 -5.49 -0.55 -24.36
CA VAL A 289 -6.90 -0.95 -24.57
C VAL A 289 -7.88 -0.20 -23.66
N GLY A 290 -7.40 0.76 -22.88
CA GLY A 290 -8.18 1.56 -21.92
C GLY A 290 -8.19 0.96 -20.52
N LEU A 291 -8.24 1.85 -19.52
CA LEU A 291 -8.28 1.48 -18.10
C LEU A 291 -9.46 0.55 -17.82
N ASN A 292 -9.17 -0.54 -17.09
CA ASN A 292 -10.11 -1.58 -16.68
C ASN A 292 -10.77 -2.38 -17.81
N ASN A 293 -10.30 -2.24 -19.05
CA ASN A 293 -10.80 -2.98 -20.22
C ASN A 293 -10.05 -4.30 -20.45
N TRP A 294 -8.93 -4.55 -19.80
CA TRP A 294 -8.10 -5.74 -19.99
C TRP A 294 -8.95 -7.03 -19.99
N GLY A 295 -9.80 -7.20 -18.97
CA GLY A 295 -10.63 -8.39 -18.83
C GLY A 295 -11.68 -8.57 -19.94
N TRP A 296 -12.17 -7.49 -20.52
CA TRP A 296 -13.09 -7.55 -21.66
C TRP A 296 -12.33 -7.95 -22.93
N TYR A 297 -11.20 -7.31 -23.24
CA TYR A 297 -10.37 -7.62 -24.40
C TYR A 297 -9.87 -9.06 -24.33
N TYR A 298 -9.40 -9.51 -23.15
CA TYR A 298 -8.97 -10.88 -22.93
C TYR A 298 -10.03 -11.91 -23.32
N ARG A 299 -11.29 -11.70 -22.93
CA ARG A 299 -12.38 -12.66 -23.16
C ARG A 299 -13.05 -12.54 -24.53
N ASN A 300 -13.12 -11.33 -25.12
CA ASN A 300 -14.02 -11.04 -26.24
C ASN A 300 -13.28 -10.57 -27.51
N ALA A 301 -12.04 -10.12 -27.42
CA ALA A 301 -11.31 -9.56 -28.55
C ALA A 301 -10.20 -10.49 -29.08
N GLY A 302 -10.23 -11.79 -28.74
CA GLY A 302 -9.32 -12.78 -29.30
C GLY A 302 -7.95 -12.86 -28.65
N TYR A 303 -7.73 -12.20 -27.49
CA TYR A 303 -6.44 -12.26 -26.78
C TYR A 303 -6.32 -13.44 -25.81
N LYS A 304 -7.39 -14.20 -25.59
CA LYS A 304 -7.33 -15.42 -24.80
C LYS A 304 -6.75 -16.56 -25.64
N TYR A 305 -5.70 -17.18 -25.17
CA TYR A 305 -5.12 -18.35 -25.80
C TYR A 305 -5.97 -19.61 -25.56
N ASP A 306 -6.05 -20.53 -26.54
CA ASP A 306 -6.87 -21.73 -26.45
C ASP A 306 -6.42 -22.67 -25.33
N GLU A 307 -5.13 -22.67 -24.99
CA GLU A 307 -4.55 -23.45 -23.90
C GLU A 307 -4.97 -22.95 -22.52
N GLU A 308 -5.43 -21.68 -22.42
CA GLU A 308 -5.88 -21.11 -21.16
C GLU A 308 -7.33 -21.50 -20.87
N LYS A 309 -7.50 -22.31 -19.83
CA LYS A 309 -8.82 -22.85 -19.44
C LYS A 309 -9.67 -21.87 -18.63
N GLN A 310 -9.08 -20.82 -18.06
CA GLN A 310 -9.79 -19.87 -17.18
C GLN A 310 -10.10 -18.54 -17.86
N ASN A 311 -11.20 -17.96 -17.48
CA ASN A 311 -11.54 -16.57 -17.81
C ASN A 311 -11.00 -15.64 -16.72
N LEU A 312 -9.71 -15.32 -16.80
CA LEU A 312 -9.04 -14.48 -15.80
C LEU A 312 -9.48 -13.01 -15.95
N PRO A 313 -9.68 -12.30 -14.83
CA PRO A 313 -10.16 -10.93 -14.85
C PRO A 313 -9.07 -9.87 -15.05
N HIS A 314 -7.80 -10.25 -14.91
CA HIS A 314 -6.65 -9.34 -14.94
C HIS A 314 -5.32 -10.08 -15.19
N ALA A 315 -4.26 -9.33 -15.51
CA ALA A 315 -2.94 -9.87 -15.88
C ALA A 315 -2.09 -10.40 -14.71
N HIS A 316 -2.55 -10.38 -13.48
CA HIS A 316 -1.77 -10.77 -12.30
C HIS A 316 -0.41 -10.04 -12.17
N SER A 317 -0.31 -8.82 -12.68
CA SER A 317 0.87 -7.96 -12.59
C SER A 317 0.50 -6.51 -12.78
N ASN A 318 1.04 -5.60 -11.94
CA ASN A 318 0.91 -4.16 -12.16
C ASN A 318 1.46 -3.74 -13.52
N TYR A 319 2.61 -4.30 -13.88
CA TYR A 319 3.37 -3.90 -15.05
C TYR A 319 2.65 -4.32 -16.33
N MET A 320 2.31 -5.60 -16.45
CA MET A 320 1.63 -6.13 -17.63
C MET A 320 0.21 -5.58 -17.77
N GLN A 321 -0.49 -5.42 -16.65
CA GLN A 321 -1.83 -4.84 -16.66
C GLN A 321 -1.82 -3.42 -17.19
N LEU A 322 -0.98 -2.54 -16.60
CA LEU A 322 -0.94 -1.13 -16.99
C LEU A 322 -0.33 -0.92 -18.37
N LEU A 323 0.65 -1.72 -18.76
CA LEU A 323 1.21 -1.66 -20.10
C LEU A 323 0.14 -1.96 -21.17
N ALA A 324 -0.69 -2.99 -20.95
CA ALA A 324 -1.81 -3.32 -21.85
C ALA A 324 -2.92 -2.27 -21.80
N GLU A 325 -3.31 -1.81 -20.61
CA GLU A 325 -4.45 -0.89 -20.43
C GLU A 325 -4.15 0.55 -20.83
N THR A 326 -2.89 1.02 -20.62
CA THR A 326 -2.56 2.45 -20.77
C THR A 326 -1.43 2.73 -21.77
N GLY A 327 -0.96 1.69 -22.46
CA GLY A 327 0.13 1.78 -23.42
C GLY A 327 1.41 2.33 -22.79
N ILE A 328 2.32 2.81 -23.65
CA ILE A 328 3.61 3.31 -23.21
C ILE A 328 3.49 4.62 -22.41
N ILE A 329 2.47 5.45 -22.70
CA ILE A 329 2.31 6.76 -22.04
C ILE A 329 1.96 6.56 -20.57
N GLY A 330 0.92 5.78 -20.26
CA GLY A 330 0.54 5.55 -18.86
C GLY A 330 1.55 4.70 -18.11
N PHE A 331 2.17 3.73 -18.79
CA PHE A 331 3.23 2.90 -18.21
C PHE A 331 4.47 3.72 -17.85
N PHE A 332 4.88 4.67 -18.69
CA PHE A 332 5.97 5.59 -18.36
C PHE A 332 5.61 6.48 -17.16
N GLY A 333 4.36 6.96 -17.09
CA GLY A 333 3.85 7.68 -15.92
C GLY A 333 3.95 6.86 -14.62
N LEU A 334 3.63 5.55 -14.68
CA LEU A 334 3.81 4.62 -13.56
C LEU A 334 5.28 4.53 -13.14
N LEU A 335 6.20 4.35 -14.09
CA LEU A 335 7.64 4.24 -13.80
C LEU A 335 8.19 5.53 -13.19
N CYS A 336 7.74 6.69 -13.65
CA CYS A 336 8.08 7.99 -13.06
C CYS A 336 7.59 8.09 -11.61
N PHE A 337 6.33 7.68 -11.34
CA PHE A 337 5.78 7.66 -9.98
C PHE A 337 6.53 6.69 -9.06
N TYR A 338 6.85 5.48 -9.54
CA TYR A 338 7.63 4.48 -8.77
C TYR A 338 9.04 4.99 -8.49
N GLY A 339 9.73 5.48 -9.53
CA GLY A 339 11.08 6.04 -9.41
C GLY A 339 11.13 7.20 -8.43
N PHE A 340 10.20 8.16 -8.56
CA PHE A 340 10.10 9.29 -7.62
C PHE A 340 9.90 8.80 -6.18
N SER A 341 8.92 7.92 -5.94
CA SER A 341 8.59 7.44 -4.59
C SER A 341 9.75 6.71 -3.93
N LEU A 342 10.43 5.82 -4.67
CA LEU A 342 11.56 5.06 -4.16
C LEU A 342 12.80 5.93 -3.97
N ILE A 343 13.17 6.72 -4.97
CA ILE A 343 14.41 7.52 -4.93
C ILE A 343 14.32 8.58 -3.84
N ILE A 344 13.20 9.30 -3.74
CA ILE A 344 13.04 10.36 -2.74
C ILE A 344 13.03 9.80 -1.33
N SER A 345 12.26 8.73 -1.06
CA SER A 345 12.21 8.14 0.28
C SER A 345 13.55 7.52 0.67
N PHE A 346 14.22 6.80 -0.24
CA PHE A 346 15.53 6.21 0.00
C PHE A 346 16.61 7.25 0.25
N ARG A 347 16.72 8.28 -0.63
CA ARG A 347 17.69 9.37 -0.46
C ARG A 347 17.47 10.13 0.84
N ARG A 348 16.23 10.42 1.20
CA ARG A 348 15.90 11.08 2.46
C ARG A 348 16.28 10.22 3.66
N TRP A 349 15.97 8.92 3.61
CA TRP A 349 16.39 7.99 4.66
C TRP A 349 17.91 7.93 4.81
N ILE A 350 18.68 7.77 3.73
CA ILE A 350 20.14 7.73 3.79
C ILE A 350 20.72 9.05 4.32
N LYS A 351 20.19 10.20 3.89
CA LYS A 351 20.69 11.52 4.27
C LYS A 351 20.34 11.91 5.70
N HIS A 352 19.13 11.64 6.13
CA HIS A 352 18.60 12.12 7.42
C HIS A 352 18.40 11.02 8.45
N HIS A 353 18.56 9.76 8.05
CA HIS A 353 18.33 8.56 8.89
C HIS A 353 16.95 8.51 9.53
N ASN A 354 15.96 9.20 8.95
CA ASN A 354 14.61 9.26 9.48
C ASN A 354 13.87 7.93 9.22
N PRO A 355 13.38 7.25 10.28
CA PRO A 355 12.69 5.97 10.17
C PRO A 355 11.39 6.05 9.36
N LEU A 356 10.74 7.22 9.34
CA LEU A 356 9.49 7.41 8.58
C LEU A 356 9.72 7.28 7.07
N ASP A 357 10.85 7.81 6.56
CA ASP A 357 11.21 7.66 5.15
C ASP A 357 11.50 6.18 4.81
N LEU A 358 12.09 5.42 5.73
CA LEU A 358 12.30 3.98 5.56
C LEU A 358 10.98 3.19 5.61
N ILE A 359 10.05 3.55 6.51
CA ILE A 359 8.72 2.93 6.58
C ILE A 359 8.01 3.06 5.24
N PHE A 360 7.95 4.27 4.67
CA PHE A 360 7.30 4.47 3.39
C PHE A 360 8.04 3.75 2.26
N PHE A 361 9.38 3.86 2.21
CA PHE A 361 10.19 3.18 1.20
C PHE A 361 9.93 1.66 1.19
N THR A 362 9.99 1.02 2.35
CA THR A 362 9.80 -0.44 2.46
C THR A 362 8.36 -0.87 2.17
N ALA A 363 7.36 -0.10 2.61
CA ALA A 363 5.96 -0.37 2.31
C ALA A 363 5.67 -0.23 0.80
N PHE A 364 6.15 0.83 0.17
CA PHE A 364 5.99 1.06 -1.27
C PHE A 364 6.72 0.01 -2.11
N LEU A 365 7.98 -0.27 -1.78
CA LEU A 365 8.78 -1.33 -2.42
C LEU A 365 8.08 -2.68 -2.32
N SER A 366 7.59 -3.04 -1.13
CA SER A 366 6.90 -4.31 -0.92
C SER A 366 5.68 -4.47 -1.81
N VAL A 367 4.78 -3.49 -1.82
CA VAL A 367 3.45 -3.64 -2.39
C VAL A 367 3.39 -3.23 -3.85
N MET A 368 3.88 -2.04 -4.17
CA MET A 368 3.74 -1.51 -5.54
C MET A 368 4.77 -2.13 -6.48
N VAL A 369 5.99 -2.37 -6.01
CA VAL A 369 7.07 -2.88 -6.87
C VAL A 369 7.12 -4.40 -6.82
N LEU A 370 7.44 -5.00 -5.68
CA LEU A 370 7.70 -6.44 -5.60
C LEU A 370 6.42 -7.28 -5.69
N PHE A 371 5.40 -6.97 -4.88
CA PHE A 371 4.13 -7.69 -4.95
C PHE A 371 3.39 -7.41 -6.26
N GLY A 372 3.62 -6.23 -6.84
CA GLY A 372 3.13 -5.83 -8.16
C GLY A 372 3.55 -6.72 -9.32
N PHE A 373 4.59 -7.57 -9.17
CA PHE A 373 4.90 -8.63 -10.15
C PHE A 373 3.89 -9.78 -10.13
N PHE A 374 3.21 -9.99 -9.00
CA PHE A 374 2.35 -11.16 -8.79
C PHE A 374 0.87 -10.82 -8.77
N GLN A 375 0.52 -9.53 -8.61
CA GLN A 375 -0.85 -9.06 -8.51
C GLN A 375 -0.97 -7.59 -8.90
N PRO A 376 -2.06 -7.16 -9.56
CA PRO A 376 -2.30 -5.75 -9.85
C PRO A 376 -2.73 -5.00 -8.58
N THR A 377 -1.76 -4.70 -7.71
CA THR A 377 -1.99 -4.10 -6.38
C THR A 377 -2.62 -2.71 -6.44
N TYR A 378 -2.39 -1.96 -7.52
CA TYR A 378 -3.03 -0.67 -7.75
C TYR A 378 -4.57 -0.76 -7.88
N ARG A 379 -5.11 -1.97 -8.13
CA ARG A 379 -6.56 -2.23 -8.18
C ARG A 379 -7.14 -2.66 -6.83
N LEU A 380 -6.31 -3.00 -5.85
CA LEU A 380 -6.75 -3.50 -4.54
C LEU A 380 -7.07 -2.34 -3.61
N SER A 381 -8.36 -2.07 -3.43
CA SER A 381 -8.85 -0.91 -2.68
C SER A 381 -8.36 -0.86 -1.23
N SER A 382 -8.41 -1.99 -0.52
CA SER A 382 -7.93 -2.12 0.86
C SER A 382 -6.43 -1.84 0.97
N VAL A 383 -5.66 -2.38 0.05
CA VAL A 383 -4.19 -2.25 -0.01
C VAL A 383 -3.78 -0.79 -0.28
N LEU A 384 -4.39 -0.16 -1.28
CA LEU A 384 -4.06 1.23 -1.62
C LEU A 384 -4.45 2.21 -0.52
N ARG A 385 -5.58 2.02 0.17
CA ARG A 385 -5.94 2.89 1.30
C ARG A 385 -4.91 2.85 2.41
N VAL A 386 -4.42 1.65 2.74
CA VAL A 386 -3.36 1.48 3.75
C VAL A 386 -2.06 2.11 3.26
N LEU A 387 -1.67 1.92 2.00
CA LEU A 387 -0.47 2.53 1.43
C LEU A 387 -0.53 4.07 1.43
N TRP A 388 -1.64 4.65 0.98
CA TRP A 388 -1.85 6.09 0.98
C TRP A 388 -1.90 6.67 2.39
N PHE A 389 -2.45 5.93 3.34
CA PHE A 389 -2.39 6.31 4.75
C PHE A 389 -0.96 6.29 5.29
N ILE A 390 -0.16 5.26 4.99
CA ILE A 390 1.24 5.18 5.41
C ILE A 390 2.03 6.37 4.84
N LEU A 391 1.85 6.71 3.57
CA LEU A 391 2.49 7.88 2.97
C LEU A 391 2.10 9.17 3.69
N ALA A 392 0.80 9.39 3.89
CA ALA A 392 0.30 10.58 4.57
C ALA A 392 0.80 10.67 6.02
N LEU A 393 0.75 9.54 6.75
CA LEU A 393 1.25 9.40 8.12
C LEU A 393 2.74 9.79 8.21
N THR A 394 3.57 9.25 7.31
CA THR A 394 5.02 9.52 7.34
C THR A 394 5.33 10.98 7.02
N ILE A 395 4.60 11.60 6.11
CA ILE A 395 4.76 13.02 5.78
C ILE A 395 4.37 13.90 6.98
N GLN A 396 3.21 13.66 7.60
CA GLN A 396 2.69 14.47 8.71
C GLN A 396 3.51 14.28 10.00
N LEU A 397 3.89 13.05 10.35
CA LEU A 397 4.72 12.80 11.54
C LEU A 397 6.13 13.36 11.39
N ARG A 398 6.68 13.39 10.18
CA ARG A 398 8.00 13.96 9.93
C ARG A 398 8.06 15.43 10.31
N GLU A 399 7.06 16.22 9.93
CA GLU A 399 7.03 17.64 10.29
C GLU A 399 6.97 17.85 11.80
N SER A 400 6.17 17.02 12.51
CA SER A 400 6.04 17.13 13.96
C SER A 400 7.34 16.82 14.72
N ILE A 401 8.17 15.90 14.21
CA ILE A 401 9.47 15.54 14.81
C ILE A 401 10.50 16.65 14.57
N PHE A 402 10.60 17.17 13.34
CA PHE A 402 11.57 18.23 13.02
C PHE A 402 11.28 19.57 13.72
N ILE A 403 10.02 19.89 13.94
CA ILE A 403 9.62 21.08 14.69
C ILE A 403 10.03 20.93 16.17
N GLY A 404 9.79 19.76 16.78
CA GLY A 404 10.19 19.47 18.17
C GLY A 404 11.69 19.62 18.39
N GLU A 405 12.54 18.98 17.57
CA GLU A 405 14.00 19.08 17.67
C GLU A 405 14.57 20.50 17.47
N LYS A 406 13.89 21.33 16.69
CA LYS A 406 14.32 22.72 16.48
C LYS A 406 14.04 23.61 17.69
N TYR A 407 12.97 23.32 18.44
CA TYR A 407 12.68 24.00 19.69
C TYR A 407 13.57 23.54 20.84
N GLU A 408 13.88 22.24 20.95
CA GLU A 408 14.81 21.70 21.97
C GLU A 408 16.24 22.18 21.79
N LYS A 409 16.69 22.50 20.59
CA LYS A 409 18.05 23.06 20.33
C LYS A 409 18.14 24.57 20.54
N GLN A 410 17.01 25.25 20.80
CA GLN A 410 16.96 26.69 21.07
C GLN A 410 16.74 27.01 22.56
N LEU A 411 16.45 26.00 23.39
CA LEU A 411 16.45 26.05 24.85
C LEU A 411 17.78 25.49 25.40
#